data_ae2ab75f999cffad6c2a93a20a511000
#
_entry.id   ae2ab75f999cffad6c2a93a20a511000
#
_cell.length_a   1.000
_cell.length_b   1.000
_cell.length_c   1.000
_cell.angle_alpha   90.00
_cell.angle_beta   90.00
_cell.angle_gamma   90.00
#
_symmetry.space_group_name_H-M   'P 1'
#
loop_
_entity.id
_entity.type
_entity.pdbx_description
1 polymer ?
#
loop_
_entity_poly.entity_id
_entity_poly.type
_entity_poly.pdbx_seq_one_letter_code
_entity_poly.pdbx_strand_id
1 'polypeptide(L)'
;MVNKLNQTNNYFPHFLLLFIVLQPILDLLTSFSIYTLHMSATVGIVVRFAFMTLALAYLLFNWKQPGNKKYVIYIFLLGVTIAASFINNMFVKSPFYIGEEIKFIAKSIYPICLLFGYILAFKALKDLQYSYHKLMTYFLYTTLILSMVMFVSIVSDTDFQSYPHSKLGSRGWFFAGNELSSIFAITFPVVVLYSIHKTTSFSKVYYWIPTIFAMYASIMVGTKVGYGAIVITLGVALLFSFIEYMMNRKKEGKGFAKLVNTVVALVVLGGLIVVTPLTPIAKNMGIHLQMYEYKKSVRDDEARKQGKVVKEDPEDAKREAEGKLTAGEMNSLIYSDRDRFLKVYKKSYKEAPMSQKLLGMGYAGNYKDKDKIKLVEMDFHDLFFSFGIIGFLVYLLPFLYFGIRLLIRVITNFKSILTVKYMLLASALALSLGIGFTAGHVLTAPAVSIFFVVILAYLIVDLKAD
;
A
#
# COMPACT_ATOMS: atom_id res chain seq x y z
N MET A 1 6.11 -13.94 -38.89
CA MET A 1 6.30 -14.00 -37.43
C MET A 1 6.63 -12.63 -36.82
N VAL A 2 7.52 -11.84 -37.38
CA VAL A 2 7.91 -10.49 -36.90
C VAL A 2 6.71 -9.53 -36.89
N ASN A 3 5.83 -9.52 -37.90
CA ASN A 3 4.64 -8.64 -37.94
C ASN A 3 3.58 -8.98 -36.87
N LYS A 4 3.44 -10.27 -36.48
CA LYS A 4 2.56 -10.67 -35.38
C LYS A 4 3.15 -10.26 -34.02
N LEU A 5 4.46 -10.35 -33.83
CA LEU A 5 5.15 -9.88 -32.63
C LEU A 5 5.05 -8.36 -32.44
N ASN A 6 5.13 -7.59 -33.54
CA ASN A 6 4.94 -6.14 -33.48
C ASN A 6 3.49 -5.74 -33.14
N GLN A 7 2.49 -6.47 -33.62
CA GLN A 7 1.09 -6.26 -33.24
C GLN A 7 0.83 -6.59 -31.77
N THR A 8 1.36 -7.71 -31.27
CA THR A 8 1.23 -8.11 -29.86
C THR A 8 1.88 -7.08 -28.93
N ASN A 9 2.98 -6.47 -29.34
CA ASN A 9 3.64 -5.38 -28.59
C ASN A 9 2.77 -4.13 -28.42
N ASN A 10 1.82 -3.88 -29.30
CA ASN A 10 0.93 -2.73 -29.21
C ASN A 10 -0.27 -2.97 -28.28
N TYR A 11 -0.74 -4.22 -28.12
CA TYR A 11 -1.90 -4.53 -27.27
C TYR A 11 -1.53 -4.82 -25.80
N PHE A 12 -0.34 -5.32 -25.55
CA PHE A 12 0.07 -5.73 -24.22
C PHE A 12 0.07 -4.60 -23.17
N PRO A 13 0.49 -3.35 -23.48
CA PRO A 13 0.34 -2.21 -22.56
C PRO A 13 -1.09 -1.96 -22.13
N HIS A 14 -2.05 -2.06 -23.06
CA HIS A 14 -3.47 -1.89 -22.75
C HIS A 14 -4.01 -3.01 -21.87
N PHE A 15 -3.55 -4.24 -22.11
CA PHE A 15 -3.90 -5.41 -21.31
C PHE A 15 -3.38 -5.28 -19.86
N LEU A 16 -2.13 -4.81 -19.67
CA LEU A 16 -1.59 -4.51 -18.35
C LEU A 16 -2.40 -3.43 -17.63
N LEU A 17 -2.81 -2.36 -18.35
CA LEU A 17 -3.63 -1.32 -17.75
C LEU A 17 -5.03 -1.84 -17.36
N LEU A 18 -5.64 -2.69 -18.17
CA LEU A 18 -6.93 -3.30 -17.84
C LEU A 18 -6.85 -4.17 -16.59
N PHE A 19 -5.70 -4.79 -16.34
CA PHE A 19 -5.49 -5.61 -15.14
C PHE A 19 -5.69 -4.85 -13.82
N ILE A 20 -5.54 -3.52 -13.82
CA ILE A 20 -5.82 -2.67 -12.65
C ILE A 20 -7.30 -2.75 -12.26
N VAL A 21 -8.19 -2.69 -13.25
CA VAL A 21 -9.65 -2.74 -13.01
C VAL A 21 -10.11 -4.13 -12.58
N LEU A 22 -9.39 -5.18 -12.96
CA LEU A 22 -9.71 -6.55 -12.58
C LEU A 22 -9.39 -6.87 -11.12
N GLN A 23 -8.59 -6.05 -10.41
CA GLN A 23 -8.17 -6.37 -9.04
C GLN A 23 -9.33 -6.60 -8.07
N PRO A 24 -10.36 -5.75 -7.97
CA PRO A 24 -11.49 -5.98 -7.07
C PRO A 24 -12.23 -7.30 -7.36
N ILE A 25 -12.35 -7.65 -8.64
CA ILE A 25 -13.00 -8.89 -9.07
C ILE A 25 -12.17 -10.10 -8.61
N LEU A 26 -10.85 -10.02 -8.76
CA LEU A 26 -9.94 -11.08 -8.29
C LEU A 26 -9.99 -11.23 -6.76
N ASP A 27 -10.17 -10.13 -6.01
CA ASP A 27 -10.29 -10.18 -4.56
C ASP A 27 -11.63 -10.78 -4.13
N LEU A 28 -12.72 -10.50 -4.84
CA LEU A 28 -14.00 -11.18 -4.62
C LEU A 28 -13.91 -12.68 -4.93
N LEU A 29 -13.29 -13.05 -6.06
CA LEU A 29 -13.07 -14.45 -6.42
C LEU A 29 -12.15 -15.16 -5.41
N THR A 30 -11.18 -14.43 -4.82
CA THR A 30 -10.35 -14.95 -3.73
C THR A 30 -11.19 -15.24 -2.49
N SER A 31 -12.03 -14.31 -2.09
CA SER A 31 -12.95 -14.49 -0.96
C SER A 31 -13.88 -15.68 -1.18
N PHE A 32 -14.50 -15.77 -2.34
CA PHE A 32 -15.34 -16.89 -2.74
C PHE A 32 -14.57 -18.23 -2.72
N SER A 33 -13.35 -18.26 -3.24
CA SER A 33 -12.50 -19.46 -3.24
C SER A 33 -12.23 -19.97 -1.83
N ILE A 34 -12.01 -19.05 -0.87
CA ILE A 34 -11.69 -19.40 0.52
C ILE A 34 -12.96 -19.83 1.28
N TYR A 35 -14.04 -19.01 1.25
CA TYR A 35 -15.21 -19.22 2.10
C TYR A 35 -16.19 -20.25 1.55
N THR A 36 -16.32 -20.38 0.23
CA THR A 36 -17.29 -21.27 -0.41
C THR A 36 -16.65 -22.56 -0.92
N LEU A 37 -15.46 -22.46 -1.52
CA LEU A 37 -14.78 -23.61 -2.12
C LEU A 37 -13.71 -24.23 -1.20
N HIS A 38 -13.39 -23.60 -0.07
CA HIS A 38 -12.36 -24.04 0.89
C HIS A 38 -10.98 -24.30 0.25
N MET A 39 -10.63 -23.53 -0.79
CA MET A 39 -9.39 -23.71 -1.55
C MET A 39 -8.23 -22.98 -0.87
N SER A 40 -7.08 -23.65 -0.76
CA SER A 40 -5.82 -23.06 -0.30
C SER A 40 -5.13 -22.21 -1.37
N ALA A 41 -5.20 -22.61 -2.64
CA ALA A 41 -4.73 -21.85 -3.79
C ALA A 41 -5.90 -21.08 -4.41
N THR A 42 -5.97 -19.77 -4.14
CA THR A 42 -7.08 -18.93 -4.60
C THR A 42 -6.90 -18.47 -6.05
N VAL A 43 -8.01 -18.25 -6.74
CA VAL A 43 -8.02 -17.69 -8.10
C VAL A 43 -7.20 -16.41 -8.19
N GLY A 44 -7.31 -15.53 -7.18
CA GLY A 44 -6.57 -14.27 -7.16
C GLY A 44 -5.05 -14.46 -7.15
N ILE A 45 -4.53 -15.43 -6.40
CA ILE A 45 -3.07 -15.71 -6.37
C ILE A 45 -2.61 -16.26 -7.74
N VAL A 46 -3.34 -17.23 -8.30
CA VAL A 46 -2.98 -17.84 -9.58
C VAL A 46 -2.95 -16.81 -10.70
N VAL A 47 -4.01 -16.00 -10.83
CA VAL A 47 -4.09 -14.97 -11.87
C VAL A 47 -3.01 -13.90 -11.71
N ARG A 48 -2.75 -13.42 -10.48
CA ARG A 48 -1.69 -12.43 -10.24
C ARG A 48 -0.31 -12.95 -10.59
N PHE A 49 0.00 -14.20 -10.28
CA PHE A 49 1.29 -14.80 -10.66
C PHE A 49 1.39 -15.06 -12.16
N ALA A 50 0.29 -15.41 -12.84
CA ALA A 50 0.27 -15.47 -14.30
C ALA A 50 0.58 -14.10 -14.93
N PHE A 51 -0.02 -13.01 -14.42
CA PHE A 51 0.28 -11.65 -14.88
C PHE A 51 1.73 -11.23 -14.57
N MET A 52 2.28 -11.61 -13.42
CA MET A 52 3.70 -11.41 -13.12
C MET A 52 4.59 -12.09 -14.15
N THR A 53 4.29 -13.35 -14.50
CA THR A 53 5.04 -14.10 -15.50
C THR A 53 4.92 -13.44 -16.88
N LEU A 54 3.73 -12.96 -17.26
CA LEU A 54 3.54 -12.23 -18.51
C LEU A 54 4.30 -10.90 -18.53
N ALA A 55 4.36 -10.17 -17.42
CA ALA A 55 5.16 -8.94 -17.32
C ALA A 55 6.66 -9.21 -17.46
N LEU A 56 7.16 -10.30 -16.85
CA LEU A 56 8.54 -10.75 -17.03
C LEU A 56 8.83 -11.19 -18.47
N ALA A 57 7.94 -11.96 -19.09
CA ALA A 57 8.07 -12.34 -20.49
C ALA A 57 8.11 -11.10 -21.40
N TYR A 58 7.24 -10.11 -21.14
CA TYR A 58 7.26 -8.84 -21.90
C TYR A 58 8.57 -8.09 -21.74
N LEU A 59 9.14 -8.04 -20.53
CA LEU A 59 10.46 -7.46 -20.29
C LEU A 59 11.55 -8.22 -21.08
N LEU A 60 11.55 -9.56 -21.04
CA LEU A 60 12.53 -10.40 -21.71
C LEU A 60 12.43 -10.28 -23.24
N PHE A 61 11.24 -10.21 -23.84
CA PHE A 61 11.08 -10.01 -25.28
C PHE A 61 11.55 -8.62 -25.73
N ASN A 62 11.49 -7.62 -24.85
CA ASN A 62 11.90 -6.25 -25.14
C ASN A 62 13.31 -5.90 -24.60
N TRP A 63 14.12 -6.87 -24.18
CA TRP A 63 15.41 -6.64 -23.51
C TRP A 63 16.45 -5.90 -24.39
N LYS A 64 16.35 -6.06 -25.73
CA LYS A 64 17.25 -5.41 -26.70
C LYS A 64 16.94 -3.92 -26.92
N GLN A 65 15.78 -3.45 -26.49
CA GLN A 65 15.45 -2.03 -26.61
C GLN A 65 16.37 -1.17 -25.73
N PRO A 66 16.70 0.05 -26.16
CA PRO A 66 17.58 0.94 -25.39
C PRO A 66 17.08 1.15 -23.96
N GLY A 67 17.98 0.99 -22.99
CA GLY A 67 17.67 1.19 -21.56
C GLY A 67 17.01 0.00 -20.84
N ASN A 68 16.60 -1.05 -21.55
CA ASN A 68 15.91 -2.18 -20.91
C ASN A 68 16.88 -3.26 -20.36
N LYS A 69 18.09 -3.35 -20.88
CA LYS A 69 19.11 -4.32 -20.42
C LYS A 69 19.34 -4.25 -18.91
N LYS A 70 19.35 -3.05 -18.33
CA LYS A 70 19.55 -2.86 -16.90
C LYS A 70 18.48 -3.57 -16.04
N TYR A 71 17.22 -3.61 -16.50
CA TYR A 71 16.13 -4.28 -15.78
C TYR A 71 16.30 -5.81 -15.82
N VAL A 72 16.72 -6.36 -16.95
CA VAL A 72 16.97 -7.79 -17.08
C VAL A 72 18.17 -8.22 -16.23
N ILE A 73 19.27 -7.46 -16.26
CA ILE A 73 20.45 -7.71 -15.43
C ILE A 73 20.07 -7.68 -13.95
N TYR A 74 19.26 -6.70 -13.55
CA TYR A 74 18.80 -6.59 -12.17
C TYR A 74 17.88 -7.77 -11.77
N ILE A 75 16.92 -8.19 -12.61
CA ILE A 75 16.06 -9.36 -12.31
C ILE A 75 16.91 -10.63 -12.17
N PHE A 76 17.95 -10.79 -12.99
CA PHE A 76 18.90 -11.90 -12.85
C PHE A 76 19.65 -11.84 -11.51
N LEU A 77 20.18 -10.67 -11.14
CA LEU A 77 20.87 -10.49 -9.86
C LEU A 77 19.95 -10.78 -8.67
N LEU A 78 18.71 -10.27 -8.71
CA LEU A 78 17.69 -10.54 -7.68
C LEU A 78 17.39 -12.04 -7.61
N GLY A 79 17.21 -12.70 -8.75
CA GLY A 79 16.95 -14.15 -8.83
C GLY A 79 18.08 -14.97 -8.21
N VAL A 80 19.34 -14.66 -8.53
CA VAL A 80 20.52 -15.31 -7.94
C VAL A 80 20.56 -15.11 -6.42
N THR A 81 20.32 -13.90 -5.95
CA THR A 81 20.35 -13.57 -4.52
C THR A 81 19.26 -14.32 -3.75
N ILE A 82 18.04 -14.35 -4.30
CA ILE A 82 16.91 -15.08 -3.69
C ILE A 82 17.15 -16.59 -3.72
N ALA A 83 17.68 -17.13 -4.81
CA ALA A 83 18.03 -18.54 -4.90
C ALA A 83 19.09 -18.92 -3.85
N ALA A 84 20.11 -18.10 -3.66
CA ALA A 84 21.12 -18.30 -2.62
C ALA A 84 20.49 -18.28 -1.21
N SER A 85 19.58 -17.34 -0.94
CA SER A 85 18.83 -17.28 0.33
C SER A 85 17.98 -18.55 0.54
N PHE A 86 17.23 -18.96 -0.48
CA PHE A 86 16.39 -20.16 -0.43
C PHE A 86 17.20 -21.42 -0.14
N ILE A 87 18.29 -21.63 -0.89
CA ILE A 87 19.19 -22.78 -0.72
C ILE A 87 19.82 -22.76 0.69
N ASN A 88 20.33 -21.63 1.15
CA ASN A 88 20.89 -21.51 2.50
C ASN A 88 19.84 -21.91 3.56
N ASN A 89 18.61 -21.44 3.47
CA ASN A 89 17.57 -21.75 4.44
C ASN A 89 17.11 -23.21 4.36
N MET A 90 17.18 -23.85 3.20
CA MET A 90 16.89 -25.28 3.06
C MET A 90 17.84 -26.14 3.90
N PHE A 91 19.11 -25.71 4.10
CA PHE A 91 20.10 -26.44 4.90
C PHE A 91 20.15 -25.98 6.37
N VAL A 92 19.82 -24.74 6.67
CA VAL A 92 20.04 -24.15 8.01
C VAL A 92 18.77 -24.09 8.83
N LYS A 93 17.60 -23.94 8.18
CA LYS A 93 16.31 -23.73 8.85
C LYS A 93 15.61 -25.06 9.12
N SER A 94 15.21 -25.27 10.38
CA SER A 94 14.42 -26.44 10.78
C SER A 94 13.30 -26.01 11.75
N PRO A 95 12.02 -26.24 11.40
CA PRO A 95 11.49 -26.83 10.15
C PRO A 95 11.57 -25.88 8.96
N PHE A 96 11.63 -26.42 7.72
CA PHE A 96 11.63 -25.69 6.46
C PHE A 96 10.40 -26.09 5.63
N TYR A 97 9.51 -25.13 5.35
CA TYR A 97 8.28 -25.35 4.59
C TYR A 97 8.39 -24.77 3.18
N ILE A 98 8.78 -25.58 2.23
CA ILE A 98 9.05 -25.17 0.82
C ILE A 98 7.92 -24.36 0.22
N GLY A 99 6.65 -24.79 0.41
CA GLY A 99 5.49 -24.12 -0.17
C GLY A 99 5.30 -22.67 0.35
N GLU A 100 5.51 -22.45 1.65
CA GLU A 100 5.38 -21.13 2.25
C GLU A 100 6.56 -20.21 1.86
N GLU A 101 7.77 -20.74 1.76
CA GLU A 101 8.94 -20.00 1.29
C GLU A 101 8.75 -19.54 -0.17
N ILE A 102 8.35 -20.44 -1.08
CA ILE A 102 8.09 -20.10 -2.49
C ILE A 102 6.96 -19.06 -2.60
N LYS A 103 5.87 -19.25 -1.86
CA LYS A 103 4.73 -18.32 -1.84
C LYS A 103 5.14 -16.93 -1.35
N PHE A 104 5.96 -16.85 -0.31
CA PHE A 104 6.46 -15.58 0.21
C PHE A 104 7.39 -14.90 -0.79
N ILE A 105 8.35 -15.64 -1.37
CA ILE A 105 9.25 -15.14 -2.40
C ILE A 105 8.45 -14.59 -3.59
N ALA A 106 7.50 -15.35 -4.12
CA ALA A 106 6.69 -14.93 -5.25
C ALA A 106 5.89 -13.65 -4.96
N LYS A 107 5.29 -13.55 -3.76
CA LYS A 107 4.60 -12.33 -3.32
C LYS A 107 5.56 -11.13 -3.22
N SER A 108 6.77 -11.34 -2.70
CA SER A 108 7.75 -10.28 -2.51
C SER A 108 8.35 -9.76 -3.83
N ILE A 109 8.60 -10.62 -4.82
CA ILE A 109 9.14 -10.18 -6.11
C ILE A 109 8.09 -9.59 -7.05
N TYR A 110 6.81 -9.87 -6.79
CA TYR A 110 5.68 -9.41 -7.62
C TYR A 110 5.71 -7.90 -7.92
N PRO A 111 5.86 -6.98 -6.94
CA PRO A 111 5.88 -5.55 -7.22
C PRO A 111 7.03 -5.13 -8.13
N ILE A 112 8.19 -5.77 -8.03
CA ILE A 112 9.35 -5.45 -8.85
C ILE A 112 9.12 -5.87 -10.31
N CYS A 113 8.60 -7.07 -10.52
CA CYS A 113 8.30 -7.58 -11.86
C CYS A 113 7.25 -6.69 -12.55
N LEU A 114 6.20 -6.32 -11.83
CA LEU A 114 5.16 -5.44 -12.36
C LEU A 114 5.67 -4.00 -12.57
N LEU A 115 6.53 -3.47 -11.69
CA LEU A 115 7.13 -2.14 -11.87
C LEU A 115 7.80 -2.03 -13.24
N PHE A 116 8.65 -2.99 -13.59
CA PHE A 116 9.31 -2.98 -14.90
C PHE A 116 8.33 -3.21 -16.06
N GLY A 117 7.36 -4.10 -15.89
CA GLY A 117 6.29 -4.29 -16.86
C GLY A 117 5.52 -3.01 -17.16
N TYR A 118 5.11 -2.26 -16.12
CA TYR A 118 4.38 -1.00 -16.27
C TYR A 118 5.26 0.14 -16.78
N ILE A 119 6.55 0.22 -16.42
CA ILE A 119 7.49 1.19 -17.02
C ILE A 119 7.56 0.97 -18.54
N LEU A 120 7.73 -0.29 -18.97
CA LEU A 120 7.76 -0.60 -20.41
C LEU A 120 6.42 -0.32 -21.09
N ALA A 121 5.30 -0.62 -20.43
CA ALA A 121 3.97 -0.37 -20.94
C ALA A 121 3.72 1.13 -21.16
N PHE A 122 4.02 1.99 -20.18
CA PHE A 122 3.86 3.44 -20.32
C PHE A 122 4.79 4.02 -21.37
N LYS A 123 6.03 3.52 -21.51
CA LYS A 123 6.95 3.91 -22.60
C LYS A 123 6.39 3.53 -23.98
N ALA A 124 5.80 2.33 -24.11
CA ALA A 124 5.26 1.84 -25.36
C ALA A 124 4.02 2.63 -25.83
N LEU A 125 3.21 3.16 -24.90
CA LEU A 125 2.05 3.98 -25.19
C LEU A 125 2.40 5.35 -25.80
N LYS A 126 3.61 5.87 -25.58
CA LYS A 126 4.16 7.15 -26.12
C LYS A 126 3.35 8.40 -25.78
N ASP A 127 2.04 8.31 -25.60
CA ASP A 127 1.14 9.40 -25.21
C ASP A 127 0.95 9.43 -23.70
N LEU A 128 1.66 10.35 -23.04
CA LEU A 128 1.60 10.53 -21.60
C LEU A 128 0.25 11.07 -21.12
N GLN A 129 -0.45 11.87 -21.95
CA GLN A 129 -1.77 12.37 -21.60
C GLN A 129 -2.82 11.26 -21.63
N TYR A 130 -2.77 10.41 -22.65
CA TYR A 130 -3.59 9.20 -22.73
C TYR A 130 -3.31 8.28 -21.52
N SER A 131 -2.05 8.04 -21.21
CA SER A 131 -1.62 7.23 -20.04
C SER A 131 -2.16 7.78 -18.73
N TYR A 132 -2.11 9.11 -18.53
CA TYR A 132 -2.65 9.80 -17.37
C TYR A 132 -4.17 9.65 -17.26
N HIS A 133 -4.90 9.85 -18.36
CA HIS A 133 -6.35 9.66 -18.35
C HIS A 133 -6.76 8.21 -18.07
N LYS A 134 -6.05 7.24 -18.64
CA LYS A 134 -6.30 5.82 -18.37
C LYS A 134 -6.00 5.46 -16.92
N LEU A 135 -4.89 5.92 -16.35
CA LEU A 135 -4.56 5.74 -14.94
C LEU A 135 -5.70 6.24 -14.04
N MET A 136 -6.11 7.51 -14.19
CA MET A 136 -7.19 8.07 -13.39
C MET A 136 -8.50 7.28 -13.55
N THR A 137 -8.87 6.94 -14.78
CA THR A 137 -10.11 6.24 -15.09
C THR A 137 -10.14 4.82 -14.52
N TYR A 138 -9.04 4.09 -14.62
CA TYR A 138 -8.98 2.72 -14.13
C TYR A 138 -8.90 2.66 -12.60
N PHE A 139 -8.20 3.59 -11.97
CA PHE A 139 -8.23 3.73 -10.51
C PHE A 139 -9.61 4.11 -10.01
N LEU A 140 -10.31 5.02 -10.71
CA LEU A 140 -11.68 5.37 -10.41
C LEU A 140 -12.61 4.15 -10.47
N TYR A 141 -12.56 3.37 -11.57
CA TYR A 141 -13.40 2.18 -11.72
C TYR A 141 -13.09 1.13 -10.65
N THR A 142 -11.81 0.86 -10.39
CA THR A 142 -11.39 -0.03 -9.31
C THR A 142 -11.99 0.40 -7.97
N THR A 143 -11.83 1.68 -7.62
CA THR A 143 -12.31 2.21 -6.33
C THR A 143 -13.83 2.22 -6.26
N LEU A 144 -14.52 2.53 -7.36
CA LEU A 144 -15.98 2.46 -7.41
C LEU A 144 -16.53 1.03 -7.26
N ILE A 145 -15.88 0.03 -7.89
CA ILE A 145 -16.26 -1.38 -7.72
C ILE A 145 -16.09 -1.79 -6.26
N LEU A 146 -14.95 -1.47 -5.63
CA LEU A 146 -14.71 -1.73 -4.20
C LEU A 146 -15.77 -1.06 -3.33
N SER A 147 -16.06 0.22 -3.58
CA SER A 147 -17.03 1.00 -2.80
C SER A 147 -18.46 0.47 -2.98
N MET A 148 -18.83 0.05 -4.21
CA MET A 148 -20.14 -0.53 -4.48
C MET A 148 -20.33 -1.87 -3.76
N VAL A 149 -19.32 -2.74 -3.80
CA VAL A 149 -19.35 -4.02 -3.07
C VAL A 149 -19.47 -3.77 -1.57
N MET A 150 -18.72 -2.83 -1.02
CA MET A 150 -18.83 -2.44 0.39
C MET A 150 -20.23 -1.94 0.72
N PHE A 151 -20.76 -1.05 -0.10
CA PHE A 151 -22.10 -0.48 0.12
C PHE A 151 -23.20 -1.54 0.06
N VAL A 152 -23.21 -2.35 -1.01
CA VAL A 152 -24.24 -3.39 -1.21
C VAL A 152 -24.19 -4.42 -0.08
N SER A 153 -23.00 -4.89 0.29
CA SER A 153 -22.85 -5.89 1.34
C SER A 153 -23.32 -5.38 2.71
N ILE A 154 -23.04 -4.11 3.04
CA ILE A 154 -23.47 -3.49 4.31
C ILE A 154 -24.99 -3.28 4.32
N VAL A 155 -25.57 -2.73 3.25
CA VAL A 155 -27.00 -2.47 3.16
C VAL A 155 -27.83 -3.77 3.18
N SER A 156 -27.29 -4.85 2.61
CA SER A 156 -27.94 -6.17 2.61
C SER A 156 -27.67 -6.99 3.88
N ASP A 157 -26.91 -6.45 4.85
CA ASP A 157 -26.51 -7.15 6.09
C ASP A 157 -25.81 -8.51 5.81
N THR A 158 -25.01 -8.55 4.73
CA THR A 158 -24.29 -9.76 4.30
C THR A 158 -22.76 -9.57 4.36
N ASP A 159 -22.29 -8.47 4.89
CA ASP A 159 -20.89 -8.13 4.96
C ASP A 159 -20.13 -8.94 6.02
N PHE A 160 -18.83 -9.14 5.77
CA PHE A 160 -17.93 -9.72 6.76
C PHE A 160 -17.37 -8.63 7.65
N GLN A 161 -17.36 -8.85 8.95
CA GLN A 161 -16.76 -7.93 9.91
C GLN A 161 -15.23 -7.88 9.76
N SER A 162 -14.66 -6.67 9.81
CA SER A 162 -13.20 -6.47 9.79
C SER A 162 -12.54 -7.06 11.04
N TYR A 163 -13.24 -7.02 12.18
CA TYR A 163 -12.74 -7.45 13.50
C TYR A 163 -13.80 -8.31 14.19
N PRO A 164 -13.64 -9.65 14.26
CA PRO A 164 -14.70 -10.54 14.73
C PRO A 164 -15.02 -10.44 16.23
N HIS A 165 -14.17 -9.83 17.07
CA HIS A 165 -14.33 -9.99 18.52
C HIS A 165 -14.43 -8.69 19.34
N SER A 166 -13.95 -7.55 18.86
CA SER A 166 -13.84 -6.37 19.73
C SER A 166 -14.03 -5.01 19.07
N LYS A 167 -13.76 -4.90 17.78
CA LYS A 167 -13.77 -3.64 17.04
C LYS A 167 -14.85 -3.64 15.99
N LEU A 168 -15.31 -2.43 15.62
CA LEU A 168 -16.29 -2.23 14.57
C LEU A 168 -15.62 -2.08 13.20
N GLY A 169 -16.33 -2.43 12.16
CA GLY A 169 -15.93 -2.23 10.78
C GLY A 169 -16.33 -3.38 9.88
N SER A 170 -16.58 -3.05 8.64
CA SER A 170 -16.92 -3.99 7.58
C SER A 170 -15.77 -4.13 6.59
N ARG A 171 -15.57 -5.33 6.08
CA ARG A 171 -14.71 -5.57 4.91
C ARG A 171 -15.54 -5.97 3.66
N GLY A 172 -16.85 -5.72 3.71
CA GLY A 172 -17.75 -6.15 2.65
C GLY A 172 -17.66 -7.65 2.42
N TRP A 173 -17.62 -8.06 1.16
CA TRP A 173 -17.40 -9.46 0.78
C TRP A 173 -15.92 -9.80 0.53
N PHE A 174 -14.98 -8.92 0.91
CA PHE A 174 -13.56 -9.15 0.72
C PHE A 174 -12.96 -9.99 1.86
N PHE A 175 -11.87 -10.71 1.53
CA PHE A 175 -11.22 -11.59 2.52
C PHE A 175 -10.39 -10.83 3.54
N ALA A 176 -9.61 -9.81 3.12
CA ALA A 176 -8.60 -9.16 3.96
C ALA A 176 -8.88 -7.66 4.18
N GLY A 177 -9.36 -7.28 5.36
CA GLY A 177 -9.67 -5.88 5.70
C GLY A 177 -8.46 -4.94 5.68
N ASN A 178 -7.26 -5.40 6.10
CA ASN A 178 -6.04 -4.59 6.08
C ASN A 178 -5.59 -4.29 4.64
N GLU A 179 -5.64 -5.28 3.74
CA GLU A 179 -5.32 -5.08 2.33
C GLU A 179 -6.34 -4.12 1.67
N LEU A 180 -7.63 -4.32 1.93
CA LEU A 180 -8.70 -3.45 1.44
C LEU A 180 -8.48 -1.99 1.86
N SER A 181 -8.15 -1.77 3.14
CA SER A 181 -7.83 -0.45 3.66
C SER A 181 -6.62 0.18 2.98
N SER A 182 -5.57 -0.61 2.71
CA SER A 182 -4.37 -0.16 2.02
C SER A 182 -4.67 0.17 0.55
N ILE A 183 -5.53 -0.61 -0.13
CA ILE A 183 -5.98 -0.30 -1.49
C ILE A 183 -6.71 1.06 -1.51
N PHE A 184 -7.68 1.28 -0.61
CA PHE A 184 -8.34 2.58 -0.51
C PHE A 184 -7.34 3.71 -0.25
N ALA A 185 -6.39 3.53 0.66
CA ALA A 185 -5.40 4.54 0.99
C ALA A 185 -4.54 4.97 -0.23
N ILE A 186 -4.22 4.03 -1.13
CA ILE A 186 -3.40 4.30 -2.31
C ILE A 186 -4.25 4.82 -3.48
N THR A 187 -5.47 4.33 -3.65
CA THR A 187 -6.32 4.70 -4.79
C THR A 187 -7.08 6.01 -4.56
N PHE A 188 -7.41 6.33 -3.32
CA PHE A 188 -8.19 7.52 -2.96
C PHE A 188 -7.57 8.84 -3.45
N PRO A 189 -6.24 9.09 -3.33
CA PRO A 189 -5.62 10.28 -3.91
C PRO A 189 -5.84 10.41 -5.42
N VAL A 190 -5.88 9.30 -6.16
CA VAL A 190 -6.11 9.32 -7.61
C VAL A 190 -7.58 9.59 -7.93
N VAL A 191 -8.52 9.11 -7.11
CA VAL A 191 -9.95 9.43 -7.24
C VAL A 191 -10.22 10.91 -6.95
N VAL A 192 -9.60 11.47 -5.91
CA VAL A 192 -9.66 12.92 -5.61
C VAL A 192 -9.07 13.72 -6.78
N LEU A 193 -7.96 13.27 -7.35
CA LEU A 193 -7.35 13.90 -8.52
C LEU A 193 -8.28 13.89 -9.73
N TYR A 194 -8.98 12.78 -9.97
CA TYR A 194 -10.03 12.71 -11.01
C TYR A 194 -11.13 13.74 -10.77
N SER A 195 -11.65 13.83 -9.55
CA SER A 195 -12.70 14.77 -9.18
C SER A 195 -12.26 16.22 -9.40
N ILE A 196 -11.05 16.59 -8.96
CA ILE A 196 -10.47 17.92 -9.18
C ILE A 196 -10.28 18.21 -10.67
N HIS A 197 -9.80 17.25 -11.45
CA HIS A 197 -9.56 17.41 -12.90
C HIS A 197 -10.85 17.67 -13.67
N LYS A 198 -11.96 17.02 -13.27
CA LYS A 198 -13.27 17.15 -13.94
C LYS A 198 -14.08 18.36 -13.45
N THR A 199 -13.86 18.85 -12.25
CA THR A 199 -14.61 19.94 -11.66
C THR A 199 -14.02 21.28 -12.08
N THR A 200 -14.64 21.91 -13.09
CA THR A 200 -14.20 23.21 -13.62
C THR A 200 -15.09 24.38 -13.21
N SER A 201 -16.26 24.09 -12.59
CA SER A 201 -17.25 25.08 -12.12
C SER A 201 -18.10 24.49 -11.00
N PHE A 202 -18.85 25.32 -10.27
CA PHE A 202 -19.78 24.84 -9.24
C PHE A 202 -20.87 23.91 -9.79
N SER A 203 -21.31 24.09 -11.02
CA SER A 203 -22.27 23.17 -11.66
C SER A 203 -21.72 21.76 -11.89
N LYS A 204 -20.41 21.57 -11.81
CA LYS A 204 -19.72 20.27 -12.00
C LYS A 204 -19.24 19.63 -10.71
N VAL A 205 -19.67 20.11 -9.55
CA VAL A 205 -19.28 19.54 -8.23
C VAL A 205 -19.73 18.08 -8.07
N TYR A 206 -20.72 17.61 -8.84
CA TYR A 206 -21.14 16.22 -8.83
C TYR A 206 -20.01 15.23 -9.17
N TYR A 207 -18.93 15.66 -9.81
CA TYR A 207 -17.73 14.82 -10.00
C TYR A 207 -17.01 14.45 -8.69
N TRP A 208 -17.38 15.04 -7.55
CA TRP A 208 -16.90 14.65 -6.23
C TRP A 208 -17.71 13.49 -5.59
N ILE A 209 -18.85 13.10 -6.20
CA ILE A 209 -19.64 11.95 -5.72
C ILE A 209 -18.78 10.68 -5.59
N PRO A 210 -17.94 10.30 -6.58
CA PRO A 210 -17.04 9.16 -6.42
C PRO A 210 -16.08 9.27 -5.24
N THR A 211 -15.56 10.48 -4.95
CA THR A 211 -14.70 10.73 -3.80
C THR A 211 -15.45 10.50 -2.49
N ILE A 212 -16.67 11.04 -2.35
CA ILE A 212 -17.50 10.88 -1.16
C ILE A 212 -17.86 9.39 -0.95
N PHE A 213 -18.18 8.69 -2.03
CA PHE A 213 -18.53 7.28 -1.98
C PHE A 213 -17.33 6.40 -1.59
N ALA A 214 -16.14 6.66 -2.14
CA ALA A 214 -14.91 5.99 -1.76
C ALA A 214 -14.52 6.32 -0.29
N MET A 215 -14.72 7.56 0.15
CA MET A 215 -14.52 7.98 1.54
C MET A 215 -15.43 7.20 2.48
N TYR A 216 -16.73 7.11 2.20
CA TYR A 216 -17.67 6.31 2.96
C TYR A 216 -17.20 4.85 3.08
N ALA A 217 -16.91 4.19 1.96
CA ALA A 217 -16.47 2.80 1.96
C ALA A 217 -15.19 2.59 2.78
N SER A 218 -14.20 3.47 2.64
CA SER A 218 -12.95 3.40 3.40
C SER A 218 -13.15 3.62 4.91
N ILE A 219 -14.05 4.52 5.31
CA ILE A 219 -14.40 4.76 6.72
C ILE A 219 -15.08 3.52 7.32
N MET A 220 -15.96 2.86 6.56
CA MET A 220 -16.69 1.68 7.02
C MET A 220 -15.78 0.47 7.26
N VAL A 221 -14.57 0.42 6.67
CA VAL A 221 -13.57 -0.60 7.03
C VAL A 221 -13.12 -0.48 8.49
N GLY A 222 -13.17 0.72 9.07
CA GLY A 222 -12.89 0.95 10.49
C GLY A 222 -11.43 0.95 10.88
N THR A 223 -10.49 1.17 9.92
CA THR A 223 -9.05 1.16 10.15
C THR A 223 -8.47 2.57 10.27
N LYS A 224 -7.44 2.71 11.09
CA LYS A 224 -6.66 3.95 11.24
C LYS A 224 -5.97 4.35 9.92
N VAL A 225 -5.52 3.37 9.16
CA VAL A 225 -4.83 3.54 7.87
C VAL A 225 -5.75 4.21 6.85
N GLY A 226 -6.95 3.66 6.64
CA GLY A 226 -7.92 4.21 5.69
C GLY A 226 -8.35 5.63 6.06
N TYR A 227 -8.66 5.87 7.34
CA TYR A 227 -9.04 7.20 7.82
C TYR A 227 -7.91 8.24 7.68
N GLY A 228 -6.69 7.88 8.13
CA GLY A 228 -5.52 8.75 8.01
C GLY A 228 -5.20 9.10 6.56
N ALA A 229 -5.34 8.15 5.64
CA ALA A 229 -5.14 8.39 4.22
C ALA A 229 -6.16 9.38 3.64
N ILE A 230 -7.44 9.31 4.04
CA ILE A 230 -8.46 10.27 3.63
C ILE A 230 -8.09 11.68 4.11
N VAL A 231 -7.75 11.85 5.39
CA VAL A 231 -7.39 13.15 5.98
C VAL A 231 -6.18 13.74 5.28
N ILE A 232 -5.11 12.97 5.09
CA ILE A 232 -3.89 13.42 4.41
C ILE A 232 -4.21 13.82 2.97
N THR A 233 -4.95 12.99 2.24
CA THR A 233 -5.29 13.25 0.83
C THR A 233 -6.12 14.53 0.66
N LEU A 234 -7.17 14.69 1.47
CA LEU A 234 -8.02 15.89 1.41
C LEU A 234 -7.24 17.14 1.85
N GLY A 235 -6.36 17.02 2.85
CA GLY A 235 -5.45 18.10 3.24
C GLY A 235 -4.50 18.51 2.13
N VAL A 236 -3.89 17.55 1.43
CA VAL A 236 -3.04 17.80 0.25
C VAL A 236 -3.85 18.42 -0.88
N ALA A 237 -5.05 17.90 -1.17
CA ALA A 237 -5.94 18.44 -2.19
C ALA A 237 -6.33 19.90 -1.90
N LEU A 238 -6.71 20.20 -0.65
CA LEU A 238 -7.06 21.55 -0.20
C LEU A 238 -5.88 22.50 -0.36
N LEU A 239 -4.72 22.13 0.21
CA LEU A 239 -3.52 22.98 0.21
C LEU A 239 -3.07 23.29 -1.20
N PHE A 240 -2.92 22.28 -2.05
CA PHE A 240 -2.36 22.48 -3.40
C PHE A 240 -3.38 23.05 -4.40
N SER A 241 -4.68 22.80 -4.23
CA SER A 241 -5.71 23.52 -4.99
C SER A 241 -5.71 25.01 -4.64
N PHE A 242 -5.52 25.35 -3.35
CA PHE A 242 -5.40 26.75 -2.90
C PHE A 242 -4.12 27.39 -3.44
N ILE A 243 -2.96 26.72 -3.38
CA ILE A 243 -1.71 27.25 -3.93
C ILE A 243 -1.86 27.50 -5.45
N GLU A 244 -2.41 26.53 -6.19
CA GLU A 244 -2.67 26.72 -7.63
C GLU A 244 -3.66 27.84 -7.91
N TYR A 245 -4.68 28.04 -7.06
CA TYR A 245 -5.58 29.19 -7.14
C TYR A 245 -4.80 30.50 -6.99
N MET A 246 -4.00 30.62 -5.94
CA MET A 246 -3.21 31.84 -5.67
C MET A 246 -2.23 32.17 -6.82
N MET A 247 -1.62 31.14 -7.41
CA MET A 247 -0.71 31.32 -8.56
C MET A 247 -1.43 31.73 -9.86
N ASN A 248 -2.69 31.33 -10.02
CA ASN A 248 -3.45 31.53 -11.26
C ASN A 248 -4.58 32.57 -11.16
N ARG A 249 -4.83 33.17 -9.98
CA ARG A 249 -5.95 34.10 -9.74
C ARG A 249 -5.99 35.31 -10.66
N LYS A 250 -4.80 35.75 -11.15
CA LYS A 250 -4.68 36.89 -12.05
C LYS A 250 -4.80 36.51 -13.55
N LYS A 251 -4.87 35.21 -13.89
CA LYS A 251 -5.00 34.72 -15.25
C LYS A 251 -6.48 34.46 -15.53
N GLU A 252 -7.03 35.15 -16.52
CA GLU A 252 -8.45 35.01 -16.91
C GLU A 252 -8.88 33.55 -17.09
N GLY A 253 -9.97 33.18 -16.43
CA GLY A 253 -10.60 31.85 -16.52
C GLY A 253 -9.88 30.69 -15.83
N LYS A 254 -8.60 30.80 -15.48
CA LYS A 254 -7.82 29.67 -14.93
C LYS A 254 -7.89 29.56 -13.40
N GLY A 255 -8.17 30.63 -12.70
CA GLY A 255 -8.25 30.65 -11.24
C GLY A 255 -9.55 30.07 -10.70
N PHE A 256 -10.67 30.27 -11.39
CA PHE A 256 -12.00 29.92 -10.90
C PHE A 256 -12.19 28.41 -10.60
N ALA A 257 -11.78 27.54 -11.52
CA ALA A 257 -11.85 26.09 -11.30
C ALA A 257 -11.03 25.63 -10.07
N LYS A 258 -9.89 26.28 -9.80
CA LYS A 258 -9.05 26.00 -8.63
C LYS A 258 -9.70 26.44 -7.33
N LEU A 259 -10.36 27.63 -7.35
CA LEU A 259 -11.14 28.10 -6.21
C LEU A 259 -12.29 27.14 -5.89
N VAL A 260 -13.07 26.71 -6.89
CA VAL A 260 -14.16 25.73 -6.71
C VAL A 260 -13.63 24.47 -6.02
N ASN A 261 -12.53 23.88 -6.52
CA ASN A 261 -11.95 22.68 -5.94
C ASN A 261 -11.41 22.91 -4.52
N THR A 262 -10.84 24.09 -4.22
CA THR A 262 -10.42 24.46 -2.87
C THR A 262 -11.61 24.48 -1.92
N VAL A 263 -12.71 25.13 -2.31
CA VAL A 263 -13.92 25.22 -1.49
C VAL A 263 -14.53 23.84 -1.27
N VAL A 264 -14.64 23.02 -2.32
CA VAL A 264 -15.20 21.65 -2.20
C VAL A 264 -14.32 20.79 -1.30
N ALA A 265 -13.00 20.81 -1.47
CA ALA A 265 -12.08 20.05 -0.61
C ALA A 265 -12.19 20.50 0.87
N LEU A 266 -12.34 21.80 1.13
CA LEU A 266 -12.56 22.32 2.47
C LEU A 266 -13.88 21.83 3.08
N VAL A 267 -14.96 21.86 2.31
CA VAL A 267 -16.29 21.42 2.76
C VAL A 267 -16.28 19.90 3.03
N VAL A 268 -15.67 19.10 2.16
CA VAL A 268 -15.59 17.65 2.33
C VAL A 268 -14.71 17.30 3.54
N LEU A 269 -13.58 17.96 3.72
CA LEU A 269 -12.70 17.75 4.89
C LEU A 269 -13.37 18.19 6.18
N GLY A 270 -14.04 19.34 6.18
CA GLY A 270 -14.81 19.83 7.33
C GLY A 270 -15.95 18.88 7.70
N GLY A 271 -16.70 18.41 6.70
CA GLY A 271 -17.74 17.39 6.88
C GLY A 271 -17.20 16.09 7.46
N LEU A 272 -16.03 15.61 6.99
CA LEU A 272 -15.36 14.45 7.55
C LEU A 272 -15.08 14.63 9.06
N ILE A 273 -14.52 15.79 9.46
CA ILE A 273 -14.19 16.07 10.87
C ILE A 273 -15.46 16.01 11.73
N VAL A 274 -16.55 16.63 11.26
CA VAL A 274 -17.83 16.65 11.99
C VAL A 274 -18.41 15.24 12.15
N VAL A 275 -18.31 14.41 11.13
CA VAL A 275 -18.87 13.03 11.15
C VAL A 275 -17.95 12.05 11.88
N THR A 276 -16.67 12.36 12.08
CA THR A 276 -15.68 11.44 12.68
C THR A 276 -16.13 10.78 13.98
N PRO A 277 -16.76 11.46 14.98
CA PRO A 277 -17.19 10.81 16.22
C PRO A 277 -18.22 9.68 16.01
N LEU A 278 -18.96 9.71 14.89
CA LEU A 278 -19.98 8.73 14.55
C LEU A 278 -19.41 7.52 13.78
N THR A 279 -18.15 7.56 13.39
CA THR A 279 -17.52 6.54 12.55
C THR A 279 -17.03 5.33 13.37
N PRO A 280 -16.92 4.14 12.74
CA PRO A 280 -16.31 2.98 13.37
C PRO A 280 -14.89 3.24 13.89
N ILE A 281 -14.13 4.12 13.22
CA ILE A 281 -12.74 4.40 13.62
C ILE A 281 -12.65 5.10 14.97
N ALA A 282 -13.52 6.06 15.27
CA ALA A 282 -13.53 6.76 16.56
C ALA A 282 -13.77 5.78 17.71
N LYS A 283 -14.74 4.87 17.56
CA LYS A 283 -15.02 3.81 18.52
C LYS A 283 -13.85 2.82 18.65
N ASN A 284 -13.24 2.44 17.53
CA ASN A 284 -12.11 1.51 17.51
C ASN A 284 -10.86 2.10 18.18
N MET A 285 -10.63 3.41 18.08
CA MET A 285 -9.54 4.07 18.79
C MET A 285 -9.74 3.99 20.30
N GLY A 286 -10.94 4.29 20.80
CA GLY A 286 -11.27 4.15 22.22
C GLY A 286 -11.07 2.73 22.73
N ILE A 287 -11.63 1.73 22.02
CA ILE A 287 -11.45 0.31 22.36
C ILE A 287 -9.95 -0.08 22.36
N HIS A 288 -9.19 0.42 21.40
CA HIS A 288 -7.76 0.10 21.32
C HIS A 288 -6.98 0.64 22.51
N LEU A 289 -7.25 1.86 22.95
CA LEU A 289 -6.62 2.46 24.12
C LEU A 289 -7.00 1.72 25.41
N GLN A 290 -8.29 1.42 25.62
CA GLN A 290 -8.74 0.62 26.76
C GLN A 290 -8.06 -0.77 26.82
N MET A 291 -7.92 -1.43 25.67
CA MET A 291 -7.19 -2.71 25.58
C MET A 291 -5.69 -2.55 25.88
N TYR A 292 -5.09 -1.44 25.50
CA TYR A 292 -3.68 -1.17 25.82
C TYR A 292 -3.48 -0.97 27.32
N GLU A 293 -4.33 -0.13 27.95
CA GLU A 293 -4.29 0.11 29.40
C GLU A 293 -4.50 -1.18 30.19
N TYR A 294 -5.48 -1.99 29.80
CA TYR A 294 -5.69 -3.30 30.45
C TYR A 294 -4.46 -4.21 30.30
N LYS A 295 -3.86 -4.30 29.12
CA LYS A 295 -2.63 -5.11 28.94
C LYS A 295 -1.45 -4.53 29.70
N LYS A 296 -1.36 -3.20 29.89
CA LYS A 296 -0.34 -2.52 30.71
C LYS A 296 -0.53 -2.91 32.17
N SER A 297 -1.75 -2.80 32.71
CA SER A 297 -2.03 -3.14 34.12
C SER A 297 -1.71 -4.60 34.43
N VAL A 298 -2.12 -5.55 33.57
CA VAL A 298 -1.79 -6.98 33.77
C VAL A 298 -0.28 -7.23 33.81
N ARG A 299 0.49 -6.60 32.91
CA ARG A 299 1.96 -6.73 32.90
C ARG A 299 2.60 -6.15 34.13
N ASP A 300 2.10 -5.02 34.62
CA ASP A 300 2.60 -4.33 35.77
C ASP A 300 2.33 -5.14 37.05
N ASP A 301 1.15 -5.76 37.14
CA ASP A 301 0.80 -6.67 38.24
C ASP A 301 1.66 -7.95 38.24
N GLU A 302 1.90 -8.52 37.06
CA GLU A 302 2.82 -9.67 36.93
C GLU A 302 4.26 -9.31 37.34
N ALA A 303 4.74 -8.12 36.94
CA ALA A 303 6.07 -7.63 37.33
C ALA A 303 6.18 -7.41 38.85
N ARG A 304 5.13 -6.82 39.46
CA ARG A 304 5.05 -6.66 40.94
C ARG A 304 5.05 -7.99 41.65
N LYS A 305 4.29 -8.98 41.18
CA LYS A 305 4.29 -10.35 41.73
C LYS A 305 5.67 -11.02 41.64
N GLN A 306 6.48 -10.65 40.64
CA GLN A 306 7.87 -11.12 40.50
C GLN A 306 8.90 -10.27 41.29
N GLY A 307 8.46 -9.34 42.14
CA GLY A 307 9.33 -8.47 42.93
C GLY A 307 10.04 -7.37 42.12
N LYS A 308 9.59 -7.10 40.88
CA LYS A 308 10.16 -6.04 40.04
C LYS A 308 9.51 -4.70 40.36
N VAL A 309 10.31 -3.65 40.49
CA VAL A 309 9.80 -2.28 40.65
C VAL A 309 9.32 -1.79 39.27
N VAL A 310 8.03 -1.54 39.15
CA VAL A 310 7.45 -0.87 37.99
C VAL A 310 7.65 0.63 38.18
N LYS A 311 8.57 1.22 37.43
CA LYS A 311 8.77 2.67 37.39
C LYS A 311 7.90 3.27 36.31
N GLU A 312 7.05 4.22 36.65
CA GLU A 312 6.37 5.08 35.67
C GLU A 312 7.40 6.05 35.09
N ASP A 313 7.30 6.26 33.77
CA ASP A 313 8.11 7.27 33.11
C ASP A 313 7.56 8.67 33.53
N PRO A 314 8.38 9.56 34.09
CA PRO A 314 7.93 10.87 34.54
C PRO A 314 7.33 11.71 33.40
N GLU A 315 7.77 11.48 32.15
CA GLU A 315 7.23 12.18 30.97
C GLU A 315 5.85 11.64 30.59
N ASP A 316 5.61 10.34 30.74
CA ASP A 316 4.30 9.73 30.52
C ASP A 316 3.29 10.19 31.60
N ALA A 317 3.70 10.22 32.88
CA ALA A 317 2.87 10.74 33.96
C ALA A 317 2.46 12.22 33.76
N LYS A 318 3.38 13.05 33.24
CA LYS A 318 3.07 14.45 32.89
C LYS A 318 2.08 14.52 31.73
N ARG A 319 2.23 13.70 30.70
CA ARG A 319 1.30 13.65 29.54
C ARG A 319 -0.09 13.21 29.95
N GLU A 320 -0.20 12.20 30.82
CA GLU A 320 -1.50 11.75 31.38
C GLU A 320 -2.18 12.87 32.17
N ALA A 321 -1.43 13.61 33.00
CA ALA A 321 -1.96 14.77 33.74
C ALA A 321 -2.44 15.90 32.81
N GLU A 322 -1.85 16.05 31.63
CA GLU A 322 -2.26 17.02 30.60
C GLU A 322 -3.39 16.49 29.68
N GLY A 323 -3.92 15.28 29.90
CA GLY A 323 -4.92 14.63 29.04
C GLY A 323 -4.38 14.25 27.64
N LYS A 324 -3.06 14.09 27.52
CA LYS A 324 -2.38 13.71 26.26
C LYS A 324 -2.02 12.23 26.29
N LEU A 325 -1.99 11.62 25.10
CA LEU A 325 -1.53 10.23 24.95
C LEU A 325 -0.08 10.08 25.42
N THR A 326 0.19 9.03 26.19
CA THR A 326 1.55 8.60 26.55
C THR A 326 2.33 8.12 25.32
N ALA A 327 3.64 8.04 25.42
CA ALA A 327 4.49 7.49 24.35
C ALA A 327 4.13 6.02 24.06
N GLY A 328 3.80 5.25 25.11
CA GLY A 328 3.35 3.86 24.98
C GLY A 328 2.03 3.70 24.24
N GLU A 329 1.04 4.53 24.56
CA GLU A 329 -0.26 4.56 23.86
C GLU A 329 -0.11 4.97 22.40
N MET A 330 0.69 6.00 22.11
CA MET A 330 0.97 6.46 20.77
C MET A 330 1.66 5.36 19.94
N ASN A 331 2.66 4.68 20.46
CA ASN A 331 3.30 3.56 19.83
C ASN A 331 2.32 2.39 19.58
N SER A 332 1.47 2.08 20.56
CA SER A 332 0.43 1.06 20.40
C SER A 332 -0.58 1.44 19.31
N LEU A 333 -0.98 2.70 19.22
CA LEU A 333 -1.84 3.20 18.15
C LEU A 333 -1.16 3.09 16.77
N ILE A 334 0.12 3.40 16.66
CA ILE A 334 0.85 3.35 15.39
C ILE A 334 1.08 1.90 14.94
N TYR A 335 1.66 1.07 15.82
CA TYR A 335 2.14 -0.26 15.45
C TYR A 335 1.15 -1.40 15.72
N SER A 336 0.09 -1.18 16.49
CA SER A 336 -0.94 -2.19 16.77
C SER A 336 -0.36 -3.54 17.24
N ASP A 337 0.52 -3.53 18.26
CA ASP A 337 1.25 -4.68 18.82
C ASP A 337 2.32 -5.31 17.88
N ARG A 338 2.57 -4.77 16.68
CA ARG A 338 3.63 -5.27 15.77
C ARG A 338 5.03 -5.09 16.33
N ASP A 339 5.24 -4.08 17.15
CA ASP A 339 6.49 -3.85 17.89
C ASP A 339 6.90 -5.03 18.77
N ARG A 340 5.94 -5.77 19.33
CA ARG A 340 6.19 -7.00 20.08
C ARG A 340 6.77 -8.10 19.19
N PHE A 341 6.17 -8.32 18.02
CA PHE A 341 6.71 -9.31 17.07
C PHE A 341 8.08 -8.88 16.54
N LEU A 342 8.27 -7.60 16.27
CA LEU A 342 9.56 -7.04 15.87
C LEU A 342 10.67 -7.33 16.89
N LYS A 343 10.38 -7.22 18.20
CA LYS A 343 11.35 -7.57 19.26
C LYS A 343 11.74 -9.05 19.21
N VAL A 344 10.79 -9.94 18.97
CA VAL A 344 11.06 -11.39 18.83
C VAL A 344 11.94 -11.65 17.61
N TYR A 345 11.64 -11.05 16.46
CA TYR A 345 12.45 -11.19 15.25
C TYR A 345 13.86 -10.64 15.40
N LYS A 346 14.03 -9.47 16.06
CA LYS A 346 15.34 -8.90 16.35
C LYS A 346 16.19 -9.85 17.22
N LYS A 347 15.57 -10.53 18.21
CA LYS A 347 16.27 -11.52 19.04
C LYS A 347 16.71 -12.72 18.19
N SER A 348 15.77 -13.34 17.45
CA SER A 348 16.07 -14.48 16.58
C SER A 348 17.15 -14.17 15.54
N TYR A 349 17.15 -12.96 14.97
CA TYR A 349 18.17 -12.52 14.00
C TYR A 349 19.55 -12.34 14.65
N LYS A 350 19.64 -11.84 15.90
CA LYS A 350 20.90 -11.76 16.63
C LYS A 350 21.52 -13.14 16.87
N GLU A 351 20.68 -14.12 17.17
CA GLU A 351 21.08 -15.51 17.46
C GLU A 351 21.31 -16.33 16.19
N ALA A 352 20.85 -15.86 15.03
CA ALA A 352 20.97 -16.56 13.75
C ALA A 352 22.44 -16.68 13.28
N PRO A 353 22.81 -17.74 12.54
CA PRO A 353 24.13 -17.90 11.94
C PRO A 353 24.42 -16.77 10.93
N MET A 354 25.71 -16.54 10.66
CA MET A 354 26.15 -15.45 9.78
C MET A 354 25.57 -15.57 8.37
N SER A 355 25.39 -16.77 7.86
CA SER A 355 24.78 -17.03 6.56
C SER A 355 23.34 -16.49 6.50
N GLN A 356 22.54 -16.69 7.56
CA GLN A 356 21.19 -16.12 7.63
C GLN A 356 21.18 -14.61 7.89
N LYS A 357 22.17 -14.05 8.57
CA LYS A 357 22.31 -12.59 8.70
C LYS A 357 22.54 -11.92 7.34
N LEU A 358 23.33 -12.55 6.48
CA LEU A 358 23.62 -12.05 5.14
C LEU A 358 22.51 -12.36 4.14
N LEU A 359 21.98 -13.58 4.11
CA LEU A 359 21.05 -14.08 3.11
C LEU A 359 19.60 -14.18 3.60
N GLY A 360 19.34 -13.89 4.89
CA GLY A 360 18.02 -13.93 5.50
C GLY A 360 17.65 -15.26 6.15
N MET A 361 16.65 -15.18 7.04
CA MET A 361 16.09 -16.33 7.75
C MET A 361 14.91 -16.99 7.01
N GLY A 362 14.59 -16.54 5.78
CA GLY A 362 13.44 -17.01 5.02
C GLY A 362 12.09 -16.55 5.59
N TYR A 363 11.01 -17.17 5.11
CA TYR A 363 9.65 -16.84 5.51
C TYR A 363 9.45 -17.01 7.03
N ALA A 364 8.92 -15.99 7.67
CA ALA A 364 8.59 -15.97 9.10
C ALA A 364 9.75 -16.26 10.07
N GLY A 365 11.01 -16.20 9.60
CA GLY A 365 12.20 -16.39 10.44
C GLY A 365 12.38 -17.82 10.95
N ASN A 366 13.20 -17.98 12.03
CA ASN A 366 13.52 -19.28 12.63
C ASN A 366 12.49 -19.63 13.72
N TYR A 367 11.32 -20.12 13.36
CA TYR A 367 10.32 -20.60 14.30
C TYR A 367 10.47 -22.11 14.57
N LYS A 368 10.12 -22.51 15.79
CA LYS A 368 10.17 -23.93 16.21
C LYS A 368 8.80 -24.59 16.16
N ASP A 369 7.73 -23.81 16.17
CA ASP A 369 6.34 -24.28 16.29
C ASP A 369 5.52 -23.76 15.12
N LYS A 370 4.87 -24.68 14.38
CA LYS A 370 4.08 -24.36 13.19
C LYS A 370 2.90 -23.43 13.50
N ASP A 371 2.31 -23.58 14.68
CA ASP A 371 1.14 -22.80 15.10
C ASP A 371 1.51 -21.35 15.51
N LYS A 372 2.81 -21.07 15.66
CA LYS A 372 3.33 -19.75 16.01
C LYS A 372 3.96 -18.99 14.86
N ILE A 373 3.81 -19.52 13.64
CA ILE A 373 4.32 -18.85 12.43
C ILE A 373 3.56 -17.56 12.21
N LYS A 374 4.23 -16.44 12.37
CA LYS A 374 3.66 -15.13 12.11
C LYS A 374 4.74 -14.16 11.63
N LEU A 375 4.46 -13.42 10.56
CA LEU A 375 5.25 -12.27 10.12
C LEU A 375 5.14 -11.12 11.12
N VAL A 376 6.08 -10.17 11.07
CA VAL A 376 5.98 -8.91 11.83
C VAL A 376 4.78 -8.11 11.35
N GLU A 377 4.38 -8.29 10.09
CA GLU A 377 3.37 -7.51 9.38
C GLU A 377 3.81 -6.04 9.20
N MET A 378 5.09 -5.85 8.92
CA MET A 378 5.73 -4.60 8.55
C MET A 378 6.67 -4.90 7.38
N ASP A 379 6.28 -4.55 6.15
CA ASP A 379 6.91 -5.05 4.92
C ASP A 379 8.44 -4.91 4.90
N PHE A 380 8.96 -3.75 5.28
CA PHE A 380 10.42 -3.53 5.27
C PHE A 380 11.16 -4.43 6.26
N HIS A 381 10.56 -4.68 7.42
CA HIS A 381 11.15 -5.57 8.42
C HIS A 381 11.02 -7.05 7.99
N ASP A 382 9.87 -7.42 7.45
CA ASP A 382 9.65 -8.77 6.94
C ASP A 382 10.61 -9.10 5.79
N LEU A 383 10.80 -8.16 4.85
CA LEU A 383 11.76 -8.30 3.75
C LEU A 383 13.21 -8.35 4.26
N PHE A 384 13.57 -7.50 5.25
CA PHE A 384 14.90 -7.50 5.83
C PHE A 384 15.23 -8.81 6.53
N PHE A 385 14.37 -9.29 7.41
CA PHE A 385 14.61 -10.54 8.12
C PHE A 385 14.56 -11.76 7.20
N SER A 386 13.69 -11.75 6.19
CA SER A 386 13.54 -12.87 5.28
C SER A 386 14.67 -12.98 4.24
N PHE A 387 15.19 -11.84 3.75
CA PHE A 387 16.23 -11.82 2.72
C PHE A 387 17.61 -11.41 3.22
N GLY A 388 17.75 -11.03 4.49
CA GLY A 388 19.00 -10.61 5.10
C GLY A 388 19.56 -9.30 4.53
N ILE A 389 20.79 -8.95 4.93
CA ILE A 389 21.41 -7.69 4.50
C ILE A 389 21.55 -7.63 2.98
N ILE A 390 22.12 -8.67 2.36
CA ILE A 390 22.40 -8.67 0.93
C ILE A 390 21.09 -8.67 0.13
N GLY A 391 20.18 -9.61 0.44
CA GLY A 391 18.92 -9.71 -0.29
C GLY A 391 18.03 -8.48 -0.15
N PHE A 392 17.99 -7.87 1.04
CA PHE A 392 17.23 -6.64 1.28
C PHE A 392 17.79 -5.44 0.52
N LEU A 393 19.13 -5.27 0.50
CA LEU A 393 19.78 -4.20 -0.28
C LEU A 393 19.52 -4.38 -1.78
N VAL A 394 19.69 -5.61 -2.30
CA VAL A 394 19.39 -5.91 -3.71
C VAL A 394 17.91 -5.66 -4.01
N TYR A 395 17.00 -6.07 -3.12
CA TYR A 395 15.56 -5.83 -3.27
C TYR A 395 15.21 -4.35 -3.36
N LEU A 396 15.84 -3.51 -2.54
CA LEU A 396 15.56 -2.07 -2.51
C LEU A 396 16.16 -1.28 -3.68
N LEU A 397 17.16 -1.82 -4.40
CA LEU A 397 17.88 -1.11 -5.46
C LEU A 397 16.98 -0.38 -6.46
N PRO A 398 15.93 -0.99 -7.08
CA PRO A 398 15.11 -0.28 -8.05
C PRO A 398 14.31 0.86 -7.42
N PHE A 399 13.79 0.68 -6.21
CA PHE A 399 13.03 1.71 -5.50
C PHE A 399 13.93 2.89 -5.11
N LEU A 400 15.15 2.62 -4.64
CA LEU A 400 16.14 3.65 -4.33
C LEU A 400 16.61 4.36 -5.60
N TYR A 401 16.94 3.62 -6.66
CA TYR A 401 17.37 4.18 -7.92
C TYR A 401 16.31 5.15 -8.50
N PHE A 402 15.08 4.70 -8.63
CA PHE A 402 14.01 5.54 -9.16
C PHE A 402 13.60 6.64 -8.18
N GLY A 403 13.59 6.36 -6.88
CA GLY A 403 13.31 7.35 -5.84
C GLY A 403 14.28 8.53 -5.90
N ILE A 404 15.59 8.25 -5.98
CA ILE A 404 16.63 9.29 -6.11
C ILE A 404 16.43 10.08 -7.42
N ARG A 405 16.18 9.40 -8.54
CA ARG A 405 15.97 10.07 -9.82
C ARG A 405 14.72 10.95 -9.82
N LEU A 406 13.62 10.49 -9.22
CA LEU A 406 12.42 11.30 -9.04
C LEU A 406 12.70 12.51 -8.15
N LEU A 407 13.42 12.35 -7.04
CA LEU A 407 13.81 13.46 -6.17
C LEU A 407 14.64 14.50 -6.92
N ILE A 408 15.63 14.08 -7.72
CA ILE A 408 16.41 14.99 -8.55
C ILE A 408 15.47 15.75 -9.51
N ARG A 409 14.52 15.07 -10.17
CA ARG A 409 13.55 15.73 -11.07
C ARG A 409 12.65 16.72 -10.33
N VAL A 410 12.21 16.38 -9.11
CA VAL A 410 11.43 17.29 -8.27
C VAL A 410 12.23 18.54 -7.93
N ILE A 411 13.49 18.39 -7.52
CA ILE A 411 14.35 19.54 -7.16
C ILE A 411 14.64 20.42 -8.38
N THR A 412 15.00 19.81 -9.52
CA THR A 412 15.35 20.56 -10.73
C THR A 412 14.17 21.23 -11.41
N ASN A 413 12.96 20.68 -11.28
CA ASN A 413 11.75 21.17 -11.92
C ASN A 413 10.65 21.57 -10.90
N PHE A 414 11.05 22.02 -9.71
CA PHE A 414 10.18 22.24 -8.56
C PHE A 414 8.91 23.03 -8.89
N LYS A 415 9.05 24.17 -9.60
CA LYS A 415 7.90 25.04 -9.95
C LYS A 415 6.85 24.34 -10.84
N SER A 416 7.28 23.47 -11.74
CA SER A 416 6.37 22.75 -12.65
C SER A 416 5.73 21.52 -12.01
N ILE A 417 6.37 20.97 -10.97
CA ILE A 417 5.91 19.78 -10.24
C ILE A 417 5.03 20.17 -9.05
N LEU A 418 5.12 21.42 -8.56
CA LEU A 418 4.27 21.91 -7.47
C LEU A 418 2.83 22.11 -7.93
N THR A 419 2.16 21.03 -8.30
CA THR A 419 0.78 21.00 -8.78
C THR A 419 -0.02 19.93 -8.04
N VAL A 420 -1.34 20.12 -7.99
CA VAL A 420 -2.27 19.12 -7.40
C VAL A 420 -2.04 17.72 -7.99
N LYS A 421 -1.79 17.62 -9.31
CA LYS A 421 -1.51 16.33 -9.98
C LYS A 421 -0.36 15.58 -9.29
N TYR A 422 0.81 16.21 -9.24
CA TYR A 422 2.00 15.53 -8.73
C TYR A 422 1.95 15.35 -7.21
N MET A 423 1.34 16.28 -6.50
CA MET A 423 1.25 16.20 -5.03
C MET A 423 0.30 15.09 -4.58
N LEU A 424 -0.83 14.88 -5.27
CA LEU A 424 -1.72 13.75 -4.96
C LEU A 424 -1.11 12.40 -5.37
N LEU A 425 -0.41 12.32 -6.51
CA LEU A 425 0.31 11.09 -6.88
C LEU A 425 1.48 10.81 -5.91
N ALA A 426 2.20 11.84 -5.47
CA ALA A 426 3.24 11.71 -4.47
C ALA A 426 2.68 11.29 -3.10
N SER A 427 1.51 11.82 -2.70
CA SER A 427 0.84 11.40 -1.46
C SER A 427 0.42 9.93 -1.51
N ALA A 428 -0.04 9.42 -2.66
CA ALA A 428 -0.33 8.00 -2.84
C ALA A 428 0.92 7.12 -2.64
N LEU A 429 2.08 7.53 -3.18
CA LEU A 429 3.35 6.82 -2.96
C LEU A 429 3.82 6.93 -1.50
N ALA A 430 3.73 8.11 -0.90
CA ALA A 430 4.12 8.33 0.50
C ALA A 430 3.25 7.49 1.46
N LEU A 431 1.92 7.46 1.22
CA LEU A 431 1.00 6.60 1.97
C LEU A 431 1.34 5.12 1.79
N SER A 432 1.64 4.69 0.56
CA SER A 432 2.06 3.29 0.31
C SER A 432 3.30 2.91 1.10
N LEU A 433 4.34 3.74 1.06
CA LEU A 433 5.59 3.49 1.78
C LEU A 433 5.40 3.58 3.31
N GLY A 434 4.63 4.57 3.79
CA GLY A 434 4.30 4.72 5.20
C GLY A 434 3.52 3.52 5.75
N ILE A 435 2.53 3.03 5.01
CA ILE A 435 1.76 1.82 5.36
C ILE A 435 2.68 0.60 5.35
N GLY A 436 3.50 0.40 4.30
CA GLY A 436 4.47 -0.69 4.23
C GLY A 436 5.44 -0.69 5.40
N PHE A 437 5.83 0.48 5.90
CA PHE A 437 6.73 0.62 7.04
C PHE A 437 6.06 0.35 8.39
N THR A 438 4.80 0.77 8.60
CA THR A 438 4.13 0.72 9.92
C THR A 438 3.12 -0.41 10.06
N ALA A 439 2.42 -0.74 8.98
CA ALA A 439 1.29 -1.68 8.99
C ALA A 439 1.46 -2.86 8.02
N GLY A 440 2.45 -2.81 7.13
CA GLY A 440 2.67 -3.83 6.11
C GLY A 440 1.59 -3.91 5.05
N HIS A 441 1.53 -5.05 4.35
CA HIS A 441 0.51 -5.35 3.33
C HIS A 441 0.53 -4.42 2.09
N VAL A 442 1.71 -3.90 1.72
CA VAL A 442 1.91 -3.15 0.47
C VAL A 442 2.88 -3.88 -0.44
N LEU A 443 4.15 -4.05 -0.02
CA LEU A 443 5.17 -4.68 -0.86
C LEU A 443 5.05 -6.21 -0.92
N THR A 444 4.53 -6.82 0.15
CA THR A 444 4.37 -8.28 0.26
C THR A 444 2.94 -8.75 -0.05
N ALA A 445 2.04 -7.83 -0.42
CA ALA A 445 0.65 -8.11 -0.78
C ALA A 445 0.40 -7.77 -2.27
N PRO A 446 0.36 -8.75 -3.18
CA PRO A 446 0.13 -8.53 -4.62
C PRO A 446 -1.14 -7.74 -4.95
N ALA A 447 -2.21 -7.89 -4.16
CA ALA A 447 -3.46 -7.16 -4.31
C ALA A 447 -3.30 -5.65 -4.15
N VAL A 448 -2.34 -5.22 -3.32
CA VAL A 448 -2.10 -3.82 -2.97
C VAL A 448 -0.93 -3.24 -3.77
N SER A 449 0.16 -4.00 -3.89
CA SER A 449 1.40 -3.54 -4.50
C SER A 449 1.25 -3.08 -5.95
N ILE A 450 0.29 -3.65 -6.69
CA ILE A 450 0.01 -3.24 -8.06
C ILE A 450 -0.32 -1.75 -8.17
N PHE A 451 -1.12 -1.21 -7.25
CA PHE A 451 -1.51 0.21 -7.27
C PHE A 451 -0.31 1.11 -7.01
N PHE A 452 0.54 0.74 -6.05
CA PHE A 452 1.79 1.44 -5.77
C PHE A 452 2.72 1.46 -6.98
N VAL A 453 2.99 0.30 -7.60
CA VAL A 453 3.95 0.22 -8.72
C VAL A 453 3.43 0.87 -9.99
N VAL A 454 2.12 0.89 -10.23
CA VAL A 454 1.52 1.57 -11.39
C VAL A 454 1.71 3.09 -11.29
N ILE A 455 1.44 3.68 -10.11
CA ILE A 455 1.66 5.11 -9.88
C ILE A 455 3.15 5.45 -10.00
N LEU A 456 4.01 4.63 -9.40
CA LEU A 456 5.45 4.82 -9.46
C LEU A 456 5.96 4.73 -10.91
N ALA A 457 5.57 3.71 -11.67
CA ALA A 457 5.95 3.53 -13.07
C ALA A 457 5.48 4.71 -13.94
N TYR A 458 4.24 5.19 -13.72
CA TYR A 458 3.73 6.37 -14.41
C TYR A 458 4.60 7.60 -14.15
N LEU A 459 4.90 7.91 -12.89
CA LEU A 459 5.73 9.06 -12.52
C LEU A 459 7.17 8.95 -13.05
N ILE A 460 7.75 7.76 -13.06
CA ILE A 460 9.08 7.52 -13.64
C ILE A 460 9.11 7.91 -15.12
N VAL A 461 8.09 7.53 -15.88
CA VAL A 461 8.02 7.82 -17.32
C VAL A 461 7.60 9.27 -17.57
N ASP A 462 6.61 9.80 -16.84
CA ASP A 462 6.11 11.18 -16.98
C ASP A 462 7.19 12.23 -16.66
N LEU A 463 8.01 11.99 -15.63
CA LEU A 463 9.11 12.86 -15.21
C LEU A 463 10.47 12.50 -15.85
N LYS A 464 10.51 11.55 -16.78
CA LYS A 464 11.74 11.07 -17.44
C LYS A 464 12.84 10.68 -16.43
N ALA A 465 12.45 9.90 -15.42
CA ALA A 465 13.33 9.44 -14.36
C ALA A 465 13.89 8.02 -14.58
N ASP A 466 13.72 7.46 -15.75
CA ASP A 466 14.14 6.12 -16.18
C ASP A 466 15.58 5.98 -16.69
#